data_9f2d8bdc90143abb2a0c780a9fbcf065
#
_entry.id   9f2d8bdc90143abb2a0c780a9fbcf065
#
_cell.length_a   1.000
_cell.length_b   1.000
_cell.length_c   1.000
_cell.angle_alpha   90.00
_cell.angle_beta   90.00
_cell.angle_gamma   90.00
#
_symmetry.space_group_name_H-M   'P 1'
#
loop_
_entity.id
_entity.type
_entity.pdbx_description
1 polymer ?
#
loop_
_entity_poly.entity_id
_entity_poly.type
_entity_poly.pdbx_seq_one_letter_code
_entity_poly.pdbx_strand_id
1 'polypeptide(L)'
;MTFRQHLVIAIGALVSAAALAPAASAQGGDCLTADPPSAEPGTINFGITPGIAGSAGVGQGTALPVINKAERQALERLEPRGRDLVLRLNRLFWDGGGKLIRKFANRVDRYARSGLKSEIQVRYHPPEGKEGNLRAWARFVRKAVRRLGRRPSVSAFSITNEINFPVSPNTSDGSYDRALEAMVRGVVAANRELRLLGRPNVELGFSVAWRFTPDADRNFWEDLGELATPRYRRALDYVGVQVYPGLVWPPVEIPGRTAGDEVAEALTLVRGCYMPKADLGDEVDLWVSENGYPTKPGVNSEAGQAERLVSSVNAVAAHAGDLGITDYRWFNLRDNDSDGADLFSQVGLLRDDYSPKPAFAEYRRAIRRLGDS
;
A
#
# COMPACT_ATOMS: atom_id res chain seq x y z
N MET A 1 -64.78 -28.55 46.70
CA MET A 1 -63.49 -29.22 46.83
C MET A 1 -62.94 -29.43 45.41
N THR A 2 -62.10 -28.52 44.92
CA THR A 2 -61.49 -28.61 43.58
C THR A 2 -60.03 -28.25 43.70
N PHE A 3 -59.19 -29.26 43.55
CA PHE A 3 -57.74 -29.14 43.51
C PHE A 3 -57.33 -28.55 42.17
N ARG A 4 -56.64 -27.39 42.17
CA ARG A 4 -55.91 -26.86 41.02
C ARG A 4 -54.43 -27.29 41.10
N GLN A 5 -54.03 -28.11 40.16
CA GLN A 5 -52.59 -28.43 39.93
C GLN A 5 -51.94 -27.28 39.22
N HIS A 6 -50.83 -26.74 39.79
CA HIS A 6 -49.94 -25.78 39.14
C HIS A 6 -48.87 -26.56 38.43
N LEU A 7 -48.82 -26.41 37.11
CA LEU A 7 -47.77 -26.90 36.24
C LEU A 7 -46.62 -25.86 36.26
N VAL A 8 -45.48 -26.23 36.82
CA VAL A 8 -44.25 -25.42 36.79
C VAL A 8 -43.49 -25.80 35.53
N ILE A 9 -43.43 -24.88 34.54
CA ILE A 9 -42.58 -25.03 33.36
C ILE A 9 -41.22 -24.46 33.72
N ALA A 10 -40.23 -25.33 33.84
CA ALA A 10 -38.82 -24.93 33.96
C ALA A 10 -38.28 -24.56 32.56
N ILE A 11 -38.02 -23.27 32.31
CA ILE A 11 -37.33 -22.79 31.14
C ILE A 11 -35.83 -22.89 31.42
N GLY A 12 -35.20 -23.90 30.84
CA GLY A 12 -33.74 -24.02 30.86
C GLY A 12 -33.13 -22.98 29.89
N ALA A 13 -32.47 -21.98 30.45
CA ALA A 13 -31.66 -21.05 29.69
C ALA A 13 -30.36 -21.74 29.28
N LEU A 14 -30.22 -22.09 27.98
CA LEU A 14 -28.95 -22.44 27.38
C LEU A 14 -28.12 -21.17 27.26
N VAL A 15 -27.17 -20.99 28.17
CA VAL A 15 -26.11 -20.01 28.04
C VAL A 15 -25.08 -20.59 27.08
N SER A 16 -25.12 -20.17 25.82
CA SER A 16 -24.05 -20.40 24.88
C SER A 16 -22.86 -19.55 25.32
N ALA A 17 -21.85 -20.19 25.93
CA ALA A 17 -20.56 -19.58 26.16
C ALA A 17 -19.87 -19.41 24.79
N ALA A 18 -20.01 -18.25 24.18
CA ALA A 18 -19.10 -17.85 23.14
C ALA A 18 -17.70 -17.72 23.77
N ALA A 19 -16.82 -18.64 23.43
CA ALA A 19 -15.41 -18.52 23.76
C ALA A 19 -14.87 -17.30 23.05
N LEU A 20 -14.73 -16.19 23.78
CA LEU A 20 -13.91 -15.08 23.37
C LEU A 20 -12.49 -15.62 23.27
N ALA A 21 -11.97 -15.77 22.06
CA ALA A 21 -10.54 -15.96 21.86
C ALA A 21 -9.84 -14.80 22.59
N PRO A 22 -8.79 -15.06 23.36
CA PRO A 22 -8.05 -13.99 23.99
C PRO A 22 -7.47 -13.12 22.88
N ALA A 23 -7.92 -11.86 22.78
CA ALA A 23 -7.16 -10.86 22.05
C ALA A 23 -5.74 -10.92 22.62
N ALA A 24 -4.78 -11.20 21.76
CA ALA A 24 -3.36 -11.15 22.13
C ALA A 24 -3.13 -9.74 22.67
N SER A 25 -3.07 -9.62 23.99
CA SER A 25 -2.72 -8.37 24.64
C SER A 25 -1.28 -8.07 24.23
N ALA A 26 -1.09 -7.11 23.36
CA ALA A 26 0.21 -6.50 23.10
C ALA A 26 0.69 -5.94 24.44
N GLN A 27 1.44 -6.75 25.18
CA GLN A 27 2.23 -6.26 26.30
C GLN A 27 3.22 -5.27 25.70
N GLY A 28 3.38 -4.09 26.34
CA GLY A 28 4.21 -2.99 25.88
C GLY A 28 5.68 -3.34 25.67
N GLY A 29 5.94 -4.14 24.66
CA GLY A 29 7.26 -4.40 24.10
C GLY A 29 7.53 -3.39 22.98
N ASP A 30 8.81 -3.18 22.69
CA ASP A 30 9.33 -2.14 21.79
C ASP A 30 9.02 -2.35 20.29
N CYS A 31 8.05 -3.15 19.88
CA CYS A 31 7.74 -3.50 18.48
C CYS A 31 8.98 -3.90 17.67
N LEU A 32 9.89 -4.66 18.26
CA LEU A 32 11.18 -5.00 17.64
C LEU A 32 11.08 -6.24 16.75
N THR A 33 10.38 -7.25 17.22
CA THR A 33 10.17 -8.53 16.52
C THR A 33 8.77 -9.05 16.81
N ALA A 34 8.21 -9.81 15.89
CA ALA A 34 6.98 -10.56 16.10
C ALA A 34 7.01 -11.84 15.25
N ASP A 35 6.57 -12.94 15.85
CA ASP A 35 6.27 -14.13 15.09
C ASP A 35 4.90 -13.95 14.40
N PRO A 36 4.79 -14.25 13.10
CA PRO A 36 3.51 -14.24 12.43
C PRO A 36 2.52 -15.18 13.12
N PRO A 37 1.22 -14.83 13.17
CA PRO A 37 0.18 -15.73 13.70
C PRO A 37 0.06 -17.00 12.84
N SER A 38 -0.80 -17.93 13.26
CA SER A 38 -1.11 -19.11 12.45
C SER A 38 -1.67 -18.66 11.11
N ALA A 39 -1.10 -19.17 10.01
CA ALA A 39 -1.46 -18.73 8.66
C ALA A 39 -2.94 -18.97 8.37
N GLU A 40 -3.67 -17.93 7.99
CA GLU A 40 -5.02 -17.97 7.45
C GLU A 40 -4.99 -17.44 6.01
N PRO A 41 -4.93 -18.33 5.00
CA PRO A 41 -4.82 -17.93 3.60
C PRO A 41 -6.03 -17.16 3.10
N GLY A 42 -5.78 -16.16 2.24
CA GLY A 42 -6.82 -15.40 1.57
C GLY A 42 -6.46 -15.04 0.12
N THR A 43 -7.43 -14.48 -0.58
CA THR A 43 -7.21 -13.85 -1.89
C THR A 43 -6.75 -12.42 -1.73
N ILE A 44 -5.97 -11.92 -2.68
CA ILE A 44 -5.43 -10.56 -2.66
C ILE A 44 -5.62 -9.86 -4.01
N ASN A 45 -5.86 -8.56 -3.97
CA ASN A 45 -5.90 -7.72 -5.16
C ASN A 45 -4.48 -7.37 -5.61
N PHE A 46 -4.12 -7.75 -6.81
CA PHE A 46 -2.80 -7.45 -7.36
C PHE A 46 -2.76 -6.12 -8.08
N GLY A 47 -1.60 -5.48 -8.01
CA GLY A 47 -1.34 -4.29 -8.77
C GLY A 47 0.14 -4.04 -9.00
N ILE A 48 0.43 -3.01 -9.78
CA ILE A 48 1.78 -2.67 -10.17
C ILE A 48 1.93 -1.17 -10.39
N THR A 49 3.10 -0.63 -10.07
CA THR A 49 3.46 0.72 -10.50
C THR A 49 3.91 0.63 -11.97
N PRO A 50 3.21 1.27 -12.92
CA PRO A 50 3.67 1.33 -14.30
C PRO A 50 4.94 2.15 -14.41
N GLY A 51 5.60 2.13 -15.57
CA GLY A 51 6.83 2.87 -15.80
C GLY A 51 6.72 4.32 -15.36
N ILE A 52 7.63 4.75 -14.50
CA ILE A 52 7.73 6.14 -14.02
C ILE A 52 8.75 6.91 -14.85
N ALA A 53 8.43 8.17 -15.11
CA ALA A 53 9.40 9.13 -15.64
C ALA A 53 9.99 9.92 -14.48
N GLY A 54 11.29 10.04 -14.41
CA GLY A 54 12.04 10.74 -13.37
C GLY A 54 12.74 9.81 -12.40
N SER A 55 13.53 10.37 -11.48
CA SER A 55 14.29 9.61 -10.50
C SER A 55 13.39 8.75 -9.61
N ALA A 56 13.77 7.51 -9.42
CA ALA A 56 13.22 6.65 -8.37
C ALA A 56 14.28 6.56 -7.25
N GLY A 57 13.81 6.50 -6.02
CA GLY A 57 14.70 6.36 -4.86
C GLY A 57 15.49 7.62 -4.51
N VAL A 58 16.54 7.44 -3.72
CA VAL A 58 17.42 8.52 -3.22
C VAL A 58 18.35 9.01 -4.32
N GLY A 59 18.44 8.25 -5.42
CA GLY A 59 19.37 8.49 -6.50
C GLY A 59 18.91 9.52 -7.53
N GLN A 60 19.87 9.95 -8.33
CA GLN A 60 19.71 10.90 -9.43
C GLN A 60 19.36 10.21 -10.76
N GLY A 61 18.98 8.93 -10.72
CA GLY A 61 18.70 8.15 -11.91
C GLY A 61 17.63 8.79 -12.81
N THR A 62 17.94 8.97 -14.08
CA THR A 62 16.98 9.43 -15.09
C THR A 62 16.27 8.23 -15.67
N ALA A 63 14.93 8.22 -15.60
CA ALA A 63 14.15 7.20 -16.28
C ALA A 63 14.14 7.43 -17.79
N LEU A 64 14.39 6.38 -18.54
CA LEU A 64 14.20 6.39 -20.00
C LEU A 64 12.72 6.60 -20.36
N PRO A 65 12.42 7.23 -21.50
CA PRO A 65 11.05 7.51 -21.89
C PRO A 65 10.15 6.27 -21.94
N VAL A 66 8.91 6.40 -21.49
CA VAL A 66 7.91 5.33 -21.56
C VAL A 66 7.43 5.17 -23.00
N ILE A 67 7.51 3.95 -23.54
CA ILE A 67 6.95 3.57 -24.86
C ILE A 67 5.52 3.11 -24.63
N ASN A 68 4.55 4.01 -24.78
CA ASN A 68 3.13 3.78 -24.45
C ASN A 68 2.52 2.49 -25.05
N LYS A 69 2.93 2.12 -26.28
CA LYS A 69 2.44 0.90 -26.93
C LYS A 69 2.98 -0.35 -26.24
N ALA A 70 4.28 -0.36 -25.96
CA ALA A 70 4.95 -1.48 -25.30
C ALA A 70 4.46 -1.64 -23.84
N GLU A 71 4.31 -0.53 -23.11
CA GLU A 71 3.74 -0.54 -21.76
C GLU A 71 2.34 -1.16 -21.74
N ARG A 72 1.44 -0.73 -22.64
CA ARG A 72 0.10 -1.29 -22.73
C ARG A 72 0.14 -2.78 -23.03
N GLN A 73 0.90 -3.22 -24.02
CA GLN A 73 1.05 -4.64 -24.35
C GLN A 73 1.63 -5.48 -23.20
N ALA A 74 2.53 -4.91 -22.42
CA ALA A 74 3.09 -5.55 -21.24
C ALA A 74 2.03 -5.72 -20.14
N LEU A 75 1.23 -4.69 -19.87
CA LEU A 75 0.13 -4.74 -18.91
C LEU A 75 -0.95 -5.75 -19.34
N GLU A 76 -1.36 -5.75 -20.62
CA GLU A 76 -2.31 -6.73 -21.18
C GLU A 76 -1.79 -8.17 -21.05
N ARG A 77 -0.47 -8.40 -21.17
CA ARG A 77 0.14 -9.71 -20.92
C ARG A 77 0.20 -10.08 -19.45
N LEU A 78 0.38 -9.10 -18.57
CA LEU A 78 0.46 -9.31 -17.14
C LEU A 78 -0.91 -9.61 -16.53
N GLU A 79 -1.95 -8.94 -17.01
CA GLU A 79 -3.33 -9.10 -16.56
C GLU A 79 -3.93 -10.41 -17.11
N PRO A 80 -4.18 -11.43 -16.29
CA PRO A 80 -4.90 -12.62 -16.72
C PRO A 80 -6.38 -12.30 -16.92
N ARG A 81 -7.01 -12.93 -17.88
CA ARG A 81 -8.47 -12.80 -18.09
C ARG A 81 -9.24 -13.16 -16.83
N GLY A 82 -10.18 -12.33 -16.42
CA GLY A 82 -11.02 -12.54 -15.24
C GLY A 82 -10.36 -12.19 -13.91
N ARG A 83 -9.24 -11.47 -13.93
CA ARG A 83 -8.58 -10.92 -12.74
C ARG A 83 -8.32 -9.43 -12.92
N ASP A 84 -8.64 -8.67 -11.92
CA ASP A 84 -8.35 -7.23 -11.91
C ASP A 84 -6.86 -6.97 -11.66
N LEU A 85 -6.30 -6.01 -12.39
CA LEU A 85 -4.97 -5.47 -12.11
C LEU A 85 -5.09 -3.97 -11.84
N VAL A 86 -4.60 -3.56 -10.67
CA VAL A 86 -4.64 -2.16 -10.24
C VAL A 86 -3.32 -1.47 -10.54
N LEU A 87 -3.37 -0.31 -11.18
CA LEU A 87 -2.19 0.51 -11.44
C LEU A 87 -2.01 1.56 -10.34
N ARG A 88 -0.91 1.44 -9.59
CA ARG A 88 -0.53 2.45 -8.61
C ARG A 88 0.12 3.65 -9.30
N LEU A 89 -0.59 4.76 -9.40
CA LEU A 89 -0.12 6.00 -10.02
C LEU A 89 0.41 6.95 -8.94
N ASN A 90 1.68 6.82 -8.60
CA ASN A 90 2.29 7.32 -7.37
C ASN A 90 2.91 8.73 -7.42
N ARG A 91 2.67 9.56 -8.43
CA ARG A 91 3.37 10.85 -8.61
C ARG A 91 2.46 12.04 -8.85
N LEU A 92 1.28 12.06 -8.20
CA LEU A 92 0.43 13.24 -8.23
C LEU A 92 0.88 14.26 -7.18
N PHE A 93 1.95 14.99 -7.47
CA PHE A 93 2.54 15.98 -6.60
C PHE A 93 1.69 17.26 -6.50
N TRP A 94 1.63 17.85 -5.32
CA TRP A 94 0.88 19.08 -5.07
C TRP A 94 1.41 20.28 -5.86
N ASP A 95 2.73 20.44 -5.96
CA ASP A 95 3.38 21.51 -6.72
C ASP A 95 3.02 21.50 -8.21
N GLY A 96 2.72 20.34 -8.78
CA GLY A 96 2.23 20.22 -10.15
C GLY A 96 0.83 20.77 -10.39
N GLY A 97 0.09 21.08 -9.32
CA GLY A 97 -1.18 21.76 -9.31
C GLY A 97 -2.23 21.19 -10.27
N GLY A 98 -3.07 22.07 -10.82
CA GLY A 98 -4.15 21.66 -11.72
C GLY A 98 -3.68 21.10 -13.06
N LYS A 99 -2.45 21.44 -13.51
CA LYS A 99 -1.86 20.89 -14.74
C LYS A 99 -1.57 19.41 -14.58
N LEU A 100 -0.99 19.03 -13.43
CA LEU A 100 -0.67 17.63 -13.14
C LEU A 100 -1.95 16.80 -12.93
N ILE A 101 -2.96 17.33 -12.24
CA ILE A 101 -4.27 16.67 -12.10
C ILE A 101 -4.87 16.34 -13.49
N ARG A 102 -4.78 17.25 -14.48
CA ARG A 102 -5.26 16.98 -15.85
C ARG A 102 -4.45 15.91 -16.55
N LYS A 103 -3.10 15.91 -16.39
CA LYS A 103 -2.26 14.84 -16.93
C LYS A 103 -2.62 13.47 -16.35
N PHE A 104 -2.84 13.40 -15.03
CA PHE A 104 -3.28 12.17 -14.37
C PHE A 104 -4.67 11.73 -14.86
N ALA A 105 -5.60 12.64 -15.03
CA ALA A 105 -6.90 12.32 -15.59
C ALA A 105 -6.79 11.64 -16.95
N ASN A 106 -5.99 12.19 -17.87
CA ASN A 106 -5.76 11.60 -19.18
C ASN A 106 -5.04 10.23 -19.09
N ARG A 107 -4.14 10.07 -18.13
CA ARG A 107 -3.43 8.81 -17.88
C ARG A 107 -4.39 7.72 -17.37
N VAL A 108 -5.24 8.04 -16.42
CA VAL A 108 -6.31 7.16 -15.91
C VAL A 108 -7.25 6.76 -17.05
N ASP A 109 -7.73 7.74 -17.84
CA ASP A 109 -8.63 7.48 -18.98
C ASP A 109 -7.97 6.58 -20.04
N ARG A 110 -6.63 6.70 -20.22
CA ARG A 110 -5.88 5.83 -21.12
C ARG A 110 -5.85 4.38 -20.64
N TYR A 111 -5.56 4.15 -19.36
CA TYR A 111 -5.52 2.80 -18.78
C TYR A 111 -6.91 2.18 -18.66
N ALA A 112 -7.93 2.98 -18.36
CA ALA A 112 -9.31 2.53 -18.29
C ALA A 112 -9.82 1.95 -19.62
N ARG A 113 -9.32 2.44 -20.77
CA ARG A 113 -9.66 1.88 -22.09
C ARG A 113 -9.14 0.45 -22.31
N SER A 114 -8.19 0.02 -21.51
CA SER A 114 -7.68 -1.35 -21.46
C SER A 114 -8.26 -2.15 -20.28
N GLY A 115 -9.32 -1.68 -19.61
CA GLY A 115 -9.96 -2.37 -18.49
C GLY A 115 -9.29 -2.16 -17.13
N LEU A 116 -8.11 -1.51 -17.08
CA LEU A 116 -7.30 -1.42 -15.88
C LEU A 116 -7.86 -0.42 -14.86
N LYS A 117 -7.85 -0.80 -13.59
CA LYS A 117 -8.17 0.07 -12.45
C LYS A 117 -6.96 0.92 -12.04
N SER A 118 -7.20 1.97 -11.28
CA SER A 118 -6.14 2.87 -10.82
C SER A 118 -6.30 3.23 -9.35
N GLU A 119 -5.22 3.08 -8.60
CA GLU A 119 -4.97 3.70 -7.32
C GLU A 119 -4.19 5.01 -7.56
N ILE A 120 -4.63 6.11 -6.97
CA ILE A 120 -4.00 7.42 -7.16
C ILE A 120 -3.32 7.85 -5.88
N GLN A 121 -2.00 7.96 -5.90
CA GLN A 121 -1.26 8.50 -4.77
C GLN A 121 -1.09 10.02 -4.92
N VAL A 122 -1.67 10.76 -3.98
CA VAL A 122 -1.63 12.23 -3.90
C VAL A 122 -0.53 12.64 -2.94
N ARG A 123 0.56 13.21 -3.46
CA ARG A 123 1.79 13.48 -2.74
C ARG A 123 1.80 14.89 -2.12
N TYR A 124 2.16 14.97 -0.83
CA TYR A 124 2.42 16.22 -0.14
C TYR A 124 3.82 16.74 -0.51
N HIS A 125 3.92 17.27 -1.72
CA HIS A 125 5.10 17.93 -2.26
C HIS A 125 4.73 19.40 -2.47
N PRO A 126 4.97 20.28 -1.48
CA PRO A 126 4.42 21.63 -1.49
C PRO A 126 5.06 22.50 -2.56
N PRO A 127 4.26 23.36 -3.23
CA PRO A 127 4.82 24.45 -4.01
C PRO A 127 5.64 25.39 -3.15
N GLU A 128 6.60 26.09 -3.73
CA GLU A 128 7.41 27.09 -3.05
C GLU A 128 6.55 28.06 -2.20
N GLY A 129 6.96 28.26 -0.96
CA GLY A 129 6.26 29.10 0.02
C GLY A 129 4.89 28.57 0.47
N LYS A 130 4.55 27.29 0.21
CA LYS A 130 3.29 26.68 0.65
C LYS A 130 3.46 25.56 1.66
N GLU A 131 4.69 25.22 2.01
CA GLU A 131 4.97 24.22 3.05
C GLU A 131 4.25 24.56 4.36
N GLY A 132 3.71 23.58 5.06
CA GLY A 132 2.90 23.78 6.25
C GLY A 132 1.50 24.40 6.03
N ASN A 133 1.14 24.83 4.81
CA ASN A 133 -0.16 25.41 4.52
C ASN A 133 -1.26 24.34 4.31
N LEU A 134 -1.68 23.74 5.41
CA LEU A 134 -2.66 22.62 5.39
C LEU A 134 -4.01 23.00 4.78
N ARG A 135 -4.41 24.29 4.82
CA ARG A 135 -5.65 24.74 4.17
C ARG A 135 -5.53 24.70 2.64
N ALA A 136 -4.41 25.12 2.12
CA ALA A 136 -4.14 25.07 0.68
C ALA A 136 -3.96 23.61 0.21
N TRP A 137 -3.28 22.79 0.98
CA TRP A 137 -3.17 21.34 0.73
C TRP A 137 -4.55 20.66 0.65
N ALA A 138 -5.40 20.81 1.66
CA ALA A 138 -6.73 20.23 1.65
C ALA A 138 -7.59 20.68 0.45
N ARG A 139 -7.41 21.92 -0.05
CA ARG A 139 -8.05 22.35 -1.29
C ARG A 139 -7.52 21.64 -2.52
N PHE A 140 -6.21 21.39 -2.57
CA PHE A 140 -5.59 20.61 -3.66
C PHE A 140 -6.10 19.17 -3.66
N VAL A 141 -6.09 18.49 -2.52
CA VAL A 141 -6.62 17.11 -2.38
C VAL A 141 -8.07 17.04 -2.87
N ARG A 142 -8.95 17.94 -2.38
CA ARG A 142 -10.35 17.96 -2.85
C ARG A 142 -10.46 18.17 -4.36
N LYS A 143 -9.63 19.03 -4.95
CA LYS A 143 -9.63 19.25 -6.41
C LYS A 143 -9.18 18.01 -7.15
N ALA A 144 -8.16 17.31 -6.67
CA ALA A 144 -7.67 16.05 -7.24
C ALA A 144 -8.75 14.97 -7.17
N VAL A 145 -9.31 14.72 -5.99
CA VAL A 145 -10.36 13.73 -5.77
C VAL A 145 -11.61 14.04 -6.59
N ARG A 146 -12.07 15.30 -6.60
CA ARG A 146 -13.21 15.72 -7.43
C ARG A 146 -13.00 15.43 -8.91
N ARG A 147 -11.79 15.62 -9.41
CA ARG A 147 -11.50 15.42 -10.84
C ARG A 147 -11.29 13.94 -11.16
N LEU A 148 -10.59 13.20 -10.32
CA LEU A 148 -10.18 11.81 -10.58
C LEU A 148 -11.22 10.81 -10.07
N GLY A 149 -11.80 11.01 -8.89
CA GLY A 149 -12.76 10.10 -8.27
C GLY A 149 -14.10 9.93 -8.99
N ARG A 150 -14.41 10.80 -9.96
CA ARG A 150 -15.57 10.62 -10.86
C ARG A 150 -15.40 9.48 -11.86
N ARG A 151 -14.17 8.99 -12.04
CA ARG A 151 -13.86 7.93 -13.00
C ARG A 151 -14.15 6.57 -12.40
N PRO A 152 -14.98 5.72 -13.05
CA PRO A 152 -15.29 4.39 -12.53
C PRO A 152 -14.03 3.52 -12.30
N SER A 153 -13.00 3.72 -13.12
CA SER A 153 -11.73 2.98 -13.02
C SER A 153 -10.82 3.41 -11.87
N VAL A 154 -11.14 4.49 -11.16
CA VAL A 154 -10.40 4.84 -9.92
C VAL A 154 -11.01 4.06 -8.78
N SER A 155 -10.23 3.13 -8.22
CA SER A 155 -10.61 2.26 -7.11
C SER A 155 -10.13 2.76 -5.76
N ALA A 156 -9.00 3.50 -5.71
CA ALA A 156 -8.44 3.96 -4.45
C ALA A 156 -7.68 5.30 -4.56
N PHE A 157 -7.56 5.97 -3.42
CA PHE A 157 -6.63 7.08 -3.21
C PHE A 157 -5.72 6.78 -2.03
N SER A 158 -4.40 6.94 -2.24
CA SER A 158 -3.41 7.02 -1.18
C SER A 158 -3.05 8.48 -0.94
N ILE A 159 -3.17 8.95 0.29
CA ILE A 159 -2.81 10.32 0.66
C ILE A 159 -1.43 10.31 1.30
N THR A 160 -0.48 10.98 0.68
CA THR A 160 0.96 10.96 0.97
C THR A 160 1.66 9.67 0.57
N ASN A 161 3.00 9.65 0.69
CA ASN A 161 3.86 8.50 0.47
C ASN A 161 4.92 8.42 1.57
N GLU A 162 5.12 7.21 2.13
CA GLU A 162 6.16 6.97 3.14
C GLU A 162 6.24 8.10 4.18
N ILE A 163 5.10 8.38 4.79
CA ILE A 163 4.93 9.58 5.62
C ILE A 163 5.80 9.56 6.88
N ASN A 164 6.23 8.38 7.31
CA ASN A 164 7.16 8.16 8.42
C ASN A 164 8.65 8.27 8.03
N PHE A 165 8.96 8.50 6.73
CA PHE A 165 10.34 8.49 6.22
C PHE A 165 10.82 9.90 5.85
N PRO A 166 11.59 10.59 6.72
CA PRO A 166 11.93 12.02 6.53
C PRO A 166 13.23 12.26 5.76
N VAL A 167 13.70 11.30 4.94
CA VAL A 167 15.05 11.36 4.35
C VAL A 167 15.11 12.08 3.01
N SER A 168 14.12 11.92 2.14
CA SER A 168 14.19 12.47 0.79
C SER A 168 12.85 12.95 0.26
N PRO A 169 12.71 14.25 -0.07
CA PRO A 169 11.50 14.81 -0.68
C PRO A 169 11.13 14.15 -2.02
N ASN A 170 12.09 13.57 -2.72
CA ASN A 170 11.84 12.90 -4.00
C ASN A 170 11.15 11.54 -3.83
N THR A 171 11.40 10.86 -2.72
CA THR A 171 10.88 9.52 -2.44
C THR A 171 9.72 9.53 -1.47
N SER A 172 9.80 10.34 -0.40
CA SER A 172 8.84 10.35 0.70
C SER A 172 8.30 11.76 0.97
N ASP A 173 7.16 11.84 1.65
CA ASP A 173 6.55 13.10 2.04
C ASP A 173 6.87 13.49 3.48
N GLY A 174 7.45 12.56 4.28
CA GLY A 174 7.73 12.76 5.70
C GLY A 174 8.79 13.82 6.02
N SER A 175 9.57 14.27 5.03
CA SER A 175 10.59 15.30 5.20
C SER A 175 10.05 16.75 5.20
N TYR A 176 8.78 16.93 4.83
CA TYR A 176 8.18 18.27 4.78
C TYR A 176 7.58 18.66 6.13
N ASP A 177 7.62 19.97 6.43
CA ASP A 177 6.99 20.53 7.62
C ASP A 177 5.50 20.16 7.68
N ARG A 178 5.05 19.75 8.85
CA ARG A 178 3.68 19.34 9.13
C ARG A 178 3.14 18.22 8.22
N ALA A 179 4.01 17.34 7.78
CA ALA A 179 3.63 16.26 6.85
C ALA A 179 2.58 15.33 7.46
N LEU A 180 2.70 14.98 8.74
CA LEU A 180 1.75 14.11 9.43
C LEU A 180 0.35 14.76 9.52
N GLU A 181 0.27 16.04 9.91
CA GLU A 181 -1.01 16.76 9.91
C GLU A 181 -1.56 16.96 8.49
N ALA A 182 -0.69 17.08 7.48
CA ALA A 182 -1.11 17.15 6.09
C ALA A 182 -1.76 15.85 5.66
N MET A 183 -1.20 14.69 6.05
CA MET A 183 -1.80 13.37 5.80
C MET A 183 -3.18 13.26 6.45
N VAL A 184 -3.30 13.52 7.75
CA VAL A 184 -4.59 13.48 8.49
C VAL A 184 -5.63 14.40 7.85
N ARG A 185 -5.27 15.62 7.52
CA ARG A 185 -6.19 16.57 6.86
C ARG A 185 -6.53 16.17 5.43
N GLY A 186 -5.57 15.60 4.73
CA GLY A 186 -5.75 15.12 3.36
C GLY A 186 -6.76 14.00 3.29
N VAL A 187 -6.65 13.00 4.15
CA VAL A 187 -7.61 11.87 4.26
C VAL A 187 -9.02 12.39 4.54
N VAL A 188 -9.20 13.25 5.54
CA VAL A 188 -10.52 13.83 5.86
C VAL A 188 -11.09 14.64 4.70
N ALA A 189 -10.23 15.38 3.98
CA ALA A 189 -10.65 16.18 2.82
C ALA A 189 -11.05 15.30 1.62
N ALA A 190 -10.33 14.21 1.39
CA ALA A 190 -10.60 13.24 0.34
C ALA A 190 -11.92 12.50 0.59
N ASN A 191 -12.11 11.94 1.79
CA ASN A 191 -13.35 11.26 2.17
C ASN A 191 -14.58 12.16 1.98
N ARG A 192 -14.51 13.41 2.48
CA ARG A 192 -15.61 14.36 2.26
C ARG A 192 -15.95 14.54 0.79
N GLU A 193 -14.95 14.63 -0.06
CA GLU A 193 -15.17 14.83 -1.50
C GLU A 193 -15.71 13.57 -2.17
N LEU A 194 -15.22 12.38 -1.81
CA LEU A 194 -15.75 11.09 -2.30
C LEU A 194 -17.24 10.92 -1.95
N ARG A 195 -17.63 11.25 -0.71
CA ARG A 195 -19.04 11.23 -0.30
C ARG A 195 -19.90 12.20 -1.13
N LEU A 196 -19.41 13.42 -1.40
CA LEU A 196 -20.11 14.40 -2.25
C LEU A 196 -20.24 13.93 -3.72
N LEU A 197 -19.34 13.07 -4.16
CA LEU A 197 -19.38 12.45 -5.49
C LEU A 197 -20.28 11.21 -5.55
N GLY A 198 -20.83 10.75 -4.45
CA GLY A 198 -21.54 9.47 -4.36
C GLY A 198 -20.65 8.26 -4.61
N ARG A 199 -19.35 8.35 -4.25
CA ARG A 199 -18.35 7.30 -4.44
C ARG A 199 -17.76 6.84 -3.09
N PRO A 200 -18.58 6.38 -2.13
CA PRO A 200 -18.08 5.91 -0.82
C PRO A 200 -17.31 4.60 -0.90
N ASN A 201 -17.39 3.88 -2.01
CA ASN A 201 -16.69 2.63 -2.29
C ASN A 201 -15.30 2.80 -2.92
N VAL A 202 -14.81 4.03 -3.07
CA VAL A 202 -13.42 4.28 -3.48
C VAL A 202 -12.58 4.30 -2.20
N GLU A 203 -11.67 3.36 -2.09
CA GLU A 203 -10.86 3.15 -0.89
C GLU A 203 -9.89 4.30 -0.65
N LEU A 204 -9.66 4.62 0.60
CA LEU A 204 -8.87 5.76 1.02
C LEU A 204 -7.87 5.37 2.11
N GLY A 205 -6.59 5.56 1.82
CA GLY A 205 -5.52 5.22 2.76
C GLY A 205 -4.34 6.16 2.69
N PHE A 206 -3.28 5.76 3.36
CA PHE A 206 -1.95 6.36 3.30
C PHE A 206 -0.88 5.27 3.29
N SER A 207 0.40 5.63 3.11
CA SER A 207 1.46 4.63 3.13
C SER A 207 2.63 5.02 4.02
N VAL A 208 3.26 3.99 4.60
CA VAL A 208 4.45 4.05 5.44
C VAL A 208 5.58 3.22 4.82
N ALA A 209 6.83 3.66 5.04
CA ALA A 209 8.01 2.85 4.76
C ALA A 209 8.26 1.87 5.92
N TRP A 210 8.57 0.66 5.63
CA TRP A 210 9.08 -0.32 6.58
C TRP A 210 10.59 -0.39 6.45
N ARG A 211 11.29 -0.33 7.41
CA ARG A 211 11.32 0.25 8.76
C ARG A 211 12.35 1.36 8.66
N PHE A 212 12.05 2.56 9.12
CA PHE A 212 13.07 3.62 9.13
C PHE A 212 14.06 3.40 10.29
N THR A 213 13.56 3.47 11.50
CA THR A 213 14.20 2.96 12.72
C THR A 213 13.09 2.58 13.70
N PRO A 214 13.32 1.63 14.63
CA PRO A 214 12.29 1.24 15.61
C PRO A 214 11.73 2.40 16.42
N ASP A 215 12.59 3.33 16.84
CA ASP A 215 12.17 4.50 17.62
C ASP A 215 11.40 5.52 16.79
N ALA A 216 11.88 5.82 15.58
CA ALA A 216 11.19 6.75 14.69
C ALA A 216 9.82 6.20 14.25
N ASP A 217 9.73 4.89 13.97
CA ASP A 217 8.46 4.25 13.63
C ASP A 217 7.50 4.28 14.81
N ARG A 218 7.95 3.95 16.03
CA ARG A 218 7.13 4.04 17.24
C ARG A 218 6.60 5.46 17.44
N ASN A 219 7.47 6.47 17.42
CA ASN A 219 7.09 7.87 17.61
C ASN A 219 6.09 8.32 16.56
N PHE A 220 6.28 7.94 15.28
CA PHE A 220 5.33 8.25 14.22
C PHE A 220 3.92 7.74 14.54
N TRP A 221 3.78 6.48 14.99
CA TRP A 221 2.48 5.90 15.27
C TRP A 221 1.82 6.48 16.53
N GLU A 222 2.62 6.82 17.55
CA GLU A 222 2.15 7.53 18.75
C GLU A 222 1.68 8.93 18.41
N ASP A 223 2.47 9.71 17.64
CA ASP A 223 2.08 11.04 17.16
C ASP A 223 0.82 10.99 16.29
N LEU A 224 0.69 9.95 15.45
CA LEU A 224 -0.53 9.74 14.67
C LEU A 224 -1.72 9.48 15.60
N GLY A 225 -1.55 8.70 16.66
CA GLY A 225 -2.59 8.42 17.66
C GLY A 225 -3.12 9.69 18.31
N GLU A 226 -2.22 10.61 18.65
CA GLU A 226 -2.57 11.91 19.22
C GLU A 226 -3.31 12.84 18.24
N LEU A 227 -2.92 12.81 16.95
CA LEU A 227 -3.50 13.67 15.91
C LEU A 227 -4.77 13.09 15.27
N ALA A 228 -4.94 11.77 15.32
CA ALA A 228 -6.04 11.07 14.66
C ALA A 228 -7.36 11.34 15.35
N THR A 229 -8.23 12.12 14.70
CA THR A 229 -9.58 12.35 15.17
C THR A 229 -10.50 11.16 14.85
N PRO A 230 -11.65 10.98 15.56
CA PRO A 230 -12.64 9.96 15.18
C PRO A 230 -13.13 10.09 13.74
N ARG A 231 -13.10 11.30 13.18
CA ARG A 231 -13.45 11.55 11.78
C ARG A 231 -12.39 11.03 10.82
N TYR A 232 -11.11 11.13 11.19
CA TYR A 232 -10.01 10.58 10.41
C TYR A 232 -10.08 9.05 10.42
N ARG A 233 -10.18 8.42 11.59
CA ARG A 233 -10.26 6.96 11.72
C ARG A 233 -11.40 6.36 10.90
N ARG A 234 -12.59 6.94 10.96
CA ARG A 234 -13.74 6.51 10.14
C ARG A 234 -13.62 6.83 8.64
N ALA A 235 -12.63 7.57 8.24
CA ALA A 235 -12.39 7.91 6.84
C ALA A 235 -11.30 7.06 6.21
N LEU A 236 -10.60 6.27 7.01
CA LEU A 236 -9.47 5.46 6.59
C LEU A 236 -9.96 4.03 6.31
N ASP A 237 -9.69 3.54 5.10
CA ASP A 237 -10.04 2.20 4.70
C ASP A 237 -8.80 1.28 4.78
N TYR A 238 -7.58 1.79 4.52
CA TYR A 238 -6.37 0.98 4.56
C TYR A 238 -5.11 1.73 5.00
N VAL A 239 -4.13 0.97 5.50
CA VAL A 239 -2.73 1.36 5.68
C VAL A 239 -1.86 0.59 4.69
N GLY A 240 -1.14 1.31 3.83
CA GLY A 240 -0.19 0.72 2.89
C GLY A 240 1.21 0.63 3.48
N VAL A 241 1.80 -0.56 3.48
CA VAL A 241 3.19 -0.78 3.91
C VAL A 241 4.07 -0.93 2.67
N GLN A 242 5.17 -0.18 2.62
CA GLN A 242 6.21 -0.32 1.60
C GLN A 242 7.36 -1.09 2.23
N VAL A 243 7.57 -2.32 1.77
CA VAL A 243 8.50 -3.26 2.38
C VAL A 243 9.46 -3.83 1.34
N TYR A 244 10.76 -3.64 1.58
CA TYR A 244 11.84 -4.01 0.66
C TYR A 244 12.94 -4.81 1.38
N PRO A 245 12.70 -6.10 1.68
CA PRO A 245 13.68 -6.95 2.38
C PRO A 245 14.97 -7.10 1.59
N GLY A 246 16.11 -7.04 2.28
CA GLY A 246 17.44 -7.10 1.67
C GLY A 246 17.83 -5.86 0.86
N LEU A 247 17.06 -4.78 0.95
CA LEU A 247 17.35 -3.53 0.24
C LEU A 247 17.25 -2.29 1.15
N VAL A 248 16.17 -2.15 1.88
CA VAL A 248 15.96 -1.01 2.80
C VAL A 248 16.03 -1.49 4.25
N TRP A 249 15.18 -2.45 4.60
CA TRP A 249 15.21 -3.07 5.91
C TRP A 249 14.71 -4.52 5.86
N PRO A 250 15.48 -5.47 6.39
CA PRO A 250 16.92 -5.28 6.69
C PRO A 250 17.68 -4.90 5.41
N PRO A 251 18.76 -4.12 5.50
CA PRO A 251 19.51 -3.67 4.33
C PRO A 251 20.34 -4.79 3.66
N VAL A 252 20.43 -5.92 4.33
CA VAL A 252 21.11 -7.14 3.87
C VAL A 252 20.24 -8.36 4.13
N GLU A 253 20.52 -9.42 3.41
CA GLU A 253 19.83 -10.70 3.64
C GLU A 253 20.20 -11.27 5.03
N ILE A 254 19.18 -11.69 5.77
CA ILE A 254 19.37 -12.37 7.06
C ILE A 254 19.55 -13.87 6.78
N PRO A 255 20.70 -14.48 7.15
CA PRO A 255 20.93 -15.91 6.94
C PRO A 255 19.80 -16.78 7.54
N GLY A 256 19.29 -17.69 6.73
CA GLY A 256 18.23 -18.61 7.14
C GLY A 256 16.80 -18.02 7.06
N ARG A 257 16.64 -16.77 6.66
CA ARG A 257 15.32 -16.15 6.42
C ARG A 257 15.09 -15.89 4.93
N THR A 258 13.86 -16.03 4.51
CA THR A 258 13.40 -15.66 3.17
C THR A 258 12.85 -14.24 3.15
N ALA A 259 12.72 -13.64 1.96
CA ALA A 259 12.03 -12.35 1.83
C ALA A 259 10.57 -12.42 2.32
N GLY A 260 9.93 -13.58 2.20
CA GLY A 260 8.58 -13.82 2.72
C GLY A 260 8.52 -13.75 4.24
N ASP A 261 9.48 -14.34 4.95
CA ASP A 261 9.53 -14.27 6.42
C ASP A 261 9.67 -12.84 6.91
N GLU A 262 10.47 -12.04 6.23
CA GLU A 262 10.69 -10.64 6.56
C GLU A 262 9.45 -9.77 6.27
N VAL A 263 8.75 -10.06 5.17
CA VAL A 263 7.47 -9.39 4.86
C VAL A 263 6.39 -9.76 5.88
N ALA A 264 6.27 -11.04 6.23
CA ALA A 264 5.29 -11.50 7.21
C ALA A 264 5.54 -10.87 8.59
N GLU A 265 6.81 -10.83 9.06
CA GLU A 265 7.16 -10.16 10.32
C GLU A 265 6.81 -8.65 10.28
N ALA A 266 7.15 -7.96 9.19
CA ALA A 266 6.85 -6.55 9.04
C ALA A 266 5.34 -6.27 9.14
N LEU A 267 4.52 -7.04 8.44
CA LEU A 267 3.07 -6.87 8.46
C LEU A 267 2.46 -7.26 9.82
N THR A 268 2.99 -8.29 10.49
CA THR A 268 2.61 -8.67 11.84
C THR A 268 2.87 -7.55 12.84
N LEU A 269 4.05 -6.93 12.77
CA LEU A 269 4.39 -5.78 13.63
C LEU A 269 3.51 -4.56 13.34
N VAL A 270 3.24 -4.28 12.08
CA VAL A 270 2.34 -3.16 11.73
C VAL A 270 0.94 -3.42 12.27
N ARG A 271 0.36 -4.58 12.02
CA ARG A 271 -0.99 -4.94 12.48
C ARG A 271 -1.08 -4.99 14.01
N GLY A 272 -0.19 -5.77 14.65
CA GLY A 272 -0.31 -6.13 16.07
C GLY A 272 0.31 -5.13 17.05
N CYS A 273 1.24 -4.29 16.58
CA CYS A 273 1.96 -3.39 17.47
C CYS A 273 1.83 -1.91 17.10
N TYR A 274 1.99 -1.55 15.83
CA TYR A 274 2.03 -0.15 15.41
C TYR A 274 0.64 0.46 15.20
N MET A 275 -0.24 -0.18 14.44
CA MET A 275 -1.60 0.34 14.21
C MET A 275 -2.40 0.59 15.50
N PRO A 276 -2.32 -0.29 16.54
CA PRO A 276 -2.97 -0.03 17.81
C PRO A 276 -2.51 1.25 18.52
N LYS A 277 -1.26 1.70 18.34
CA LYS A 277 -0.77 2.97 18.91
C LYS A 277 -1.50 4.19 18.35
N ALA A 278 -2.04 4.06 17.13
CA ALA A 278 -2.84 5.09 16.47
C ALA A 278 -4.36 4.84 16.60
N ASP A 279 -4.78 3.89 17.44
CA ASP A 279 -6.19 3.49 17.58
C ASP A 279 -6.80 3.04 16.23
N LEU A 280 -6.02 2.31 15.42
CA LEU A 280 -6.45 1.69 14.18
C LEU A 280 -6.60 0.18 14.43
N GLY A 281 -7.81 -0.32 14.27
CA GLY A 281 -8.18 -1.72 14.50
C GLY A 281 -8.30 -2.53 13.20
N ASP A 282 -8.95 -3.68 13.31
CA ASP A 282 -9.10 -4.65 12.23
C ASP A 282 -10.07 -4.16 11.12
N GLU A 283 -10.81 -3.09 11.37
CA GLU A 283 -11.64 -2.41 10.37
C GLU A 283 -10.85 -1.63 9.31
N VAL A 284 -9.53 -1.49 9.51
CA VAL A 284 -8.61 -0.84 8.56
C VAL A 284 -7.74 -1.91 7.93
N ASP A 285 -7.85 -2.12 6.63
CA ASP A 285 -7.09 -3.12 5.90
C ASP A 285 -5.59 -2.84 5.88
N LEU A 286 -4.79 -3.89 5.76
CA LEU A 286 -3.38 -3.78 5.40
C LEU A 286 -3.19 -3.99 3.91
N TRP A 287 -2.36 -3.14 3.30
CA TRP A 287 -1.89 -3.31 1.94
C TRP A 287 -0.37 -3.41 1.91
N VAL A 288 0.17 -4.29 1.11
CA VAL A 288 1.55 -4.17 0.65
C VAL A 288 1.52 -3.20 -0.52
N SER A 289 1.71 -1.92 -0.24
CA SER A 289 1.54 -0.86 -1.23
C SER A 289 2.75 -0.68 -2.15
N GLU A 290 3.92 -1.14 -1.73
CA GLU A 290 5.10 -1.33 -2.57
C GLU A 290 5.95 -2.48 -2.02
N ASN A 291 6.40 -3.36 -2.91
CA ASN A 291 7.42 -4.36 -2.70
C ASN A 291 8.24 -4.50 -3.98
N GLY A 292 9.52 -4.73 -3.89
CA GLY A 292 10.38 -4.81 -5.06
C GLY A 292 11.80 -5.26 -4.71
N TYR A 293 12.56 -5.63 -5.74
CA TYR A 293 13.95 -6.00 -5.61
C TYR A 293 14.71 -5.67 -6.89
N PRO A 294 15.84 -4.95 -6.82
CA PRO A 294 16.61 -4.55 -7.99
C PRO A 294 17.41 -5.71 -8.60
N THR A 295 17.73 -5.61 -9.88
CA THR A 295 18.48 -6.62 -10.64
C THR A 295 19.81 -6.10 -11.18
N LYS A 296 20.53 -5.35 -10.37
CA LYS A 296 21.80 -4.75 -10.80
C LYS A 296 22.87 -5.81 -11.07
N PRO A 297 23.43 -5.90 -12.29
CA PRO A 297 24.48 -6.85 -12.62
C PRO A 297 25.66 -6.81 -11.63
N GLY A 298 26.14 -8.00 -11.22
CA GLY A 298 27.22 -8.14 -10.25
C GLY A 298 26.84 -7.87 -8.79
N VAL A 299 25.61 -7.40 -8.53
CA VAL A 299 25.07 -7.18 -7.17
C VAL A 299 23.88 -8.09 -6.91
N ASN A 300 22.84 -8.02 -7.76
CA ASN A 300 21.62 -8.81 -7.62
C ASN A 300 21.25 -9.45 -8.95
N SER A 301 20.76 -10.69 -8.92
CA SER A 301 20.36 -11.41 -10.13
C SER A 301 18.86 -11.27 -10.43
N GLU A 302 18.49 -11.45 -11.70
CA GLU A 302 17.08 -11.55 -12.10
C GLU A 302 16.39 -12.80 -11.53
N ALA A 303 17.14 -13.90 -11.33
CA ALA A 303 16.63 -15.10 -10.67
C ALA A 303 16.34 -14.81 -9.19
N GLY A 304 17.23 -14.11 -8.49
CA GLY A 304 16.99 -13.67 -7.10
C GLY A 304 15.80 -12.74 -6.98
N GLN A 305 15.56 -11.83 -7.95
CA GLN A 305 14.35 -11.03 -7.98
C GLN A 305 13.09 -11.92 -8.06
N ALA A 306 13.09 -12.92 -8.93
CA ALA A 306 11.96 -13.81 -9.11
C ALA A 306 11.68 -14.65 -7.84
N GLU A 307 12.73 -15.18 -7.22
CA GLU A 307 12.64 -15.93 -5.97
C GLU A 307 12.04 -15.08 -4.83
N ARG A 308 12.55 -13.87 -4.62
CA ARG A 308 12.05 -12.95 -3.61
C ARG A 308 10.61 -12.54 -3.85
N LEU A 309 10.24 -12.26 -5.09
CA LEU A 309 8.85 -11.99 -5.46
C LEU A 309 7.93 -13.15 -5.07
N VAL A 310 8.28 -14.38 -5.45
CA VAL A 310 7.48 -15.57 -5.14
C VAL A 310 7.37 -15.78 -3.63
N SER A 311 8.47 -15.65 -2.90
CA SER A 311 8.50 -15.77 -1.43
C SER A 311 7.61 -14.73 -0.77
N SER A 312 7.74 -13.44 -1.13
CA SER A 312 6.95 -12.35 -0.57
C SER A 312 5.46 -12.49 -0.84
N VAL A 313 5.08 -12.78 -2.10
CA VAL A 313 3.67 -12.94 -2.48
C VAL A 313 3.02 -14.14 -1.78
N ASN A 314 3.75 -15.26 -1.65
CA ASN A 314 3.23 -16.42 -0.94
C ASN A 314 3.01 -16.14 0.55
N ALA A 315 3.93 -15.43 1.19
CA ALA A 315 3.80 -15.03 2.60
C ALA A 315 2.59 -14.09 2.80
N VAL A 316 2.43 -13.10 1.93
CA VAL A 316 1.26 -12.18 1.97
C VAL A 316 -0.04 -12.96 1.83
N ALA A 317 -0.14 -13.87 0.86
CA ALA A 317 -1.35 -14.66 0.65
C ALA A 317 -1.60 -15.66 1.80
N ALA A 318 -0.54 -16.21 2.41
CA ALA A 318 -0.67 -17.13 3.54
C ALA A 318 -1.23 -16.46 4.79
N HIS A 319 -0.97 -15.17 4.98
CA HIS A 319 -1.40 -14.37 6.13
C HIS A 319 -2.48 -13.32 5.78
N ALA A 320 -3.14 -13.46 4.63
CA ALA A 320 -4.12 -12.45 4.20
C ALA A 320 -5.32 -12.38 5.14
N GLY A 321 -5.80 -13.53 5.64
CA GLY A 321 -6.95 -13.59 6.56
C GLY A 321 -6.63 -13.06 7.95
N ASP A 322 -5.60 -13.60 8.59
CA ASP A 322 -5.23 -13.29 9.99
C ASP A 322 -4.69 -11.86 10.18
N LEU A 323 -4.06 -11.28 9.15
CA LEU A 323 -3.57 -9.90 9.21
C LEU A 323 -4.47 -8.88 8.49
N GLY A 324 -5.55 -9.31 7.88
CA GLY A 324 -6.45 -8.44 7.10
C GLY A 324 -5.73 -7.78 5.91
N ILE A 325 -4.94 -8.57 5.17
CA ILE A 325 -4.20 -8.06 4.01
C ILE A 325 -5.06 -8.26 2.77
N THR A 326 -5.42 -7.18 2.09
CA THR A 326 -6.30 -7.24 0.91
C THR A 326 -5.60 -6.97 -0.40
N ASP A 327 -4.44 -6.32 -0.38
CA ASP A 327 -3.80 -5.80 -1.59
C ASP A 327 -2.29 -5.95 -1.59
N TYR A 328 -1.74 -6.22 -2.81
CA TYR A 328 -0.30 -6.29 -3.05
C TYR A 328 0.10 -5.57 -4.33
N ARG A 329 1.10 -4.69 -4.25
CA ARG A 329 1.63 -3.89 -5.36
C ARG A 329 3.12 -4.14 -5.55
N TRP A 330 3.51 -4.60 -6.76
CA TRP A 330 4.92 -4.67 -7.13
C TRP A 330 5.41 -3.33 -7.66
N PHE A 331 6.60 -2.95 -7.29
CA PHE A 331 7.30 -1.75 -7.75
C PHE A 331 8.57 -2.17 -8.49
N ASN A 332 8.71 -2.05 -9.85
CA ASN A 332 7.86 -1.49 -10.90
C ASN A 332 7.50 -2.51 -12.00
N LEU A 333 6.70 -2.07 -13.01
CA LEU A 333 6.50 -2.87 -14.24
C LEU A 333 7.77 -2.96 -15.07
N ARG A 334 8.49 -1.85 -15.23
CA ARG A 334 9.64 -1.71 -16.12
C ARG A 334 10.79 -1.02 -15.39
N ASP A 335 12.02 -1.41 -15.66
CA ASP A 335 13.19 -0.65 -15.24
C ASP A 335 13.10 0.79 -15.74
N ASN A 336 13.57 1.71 -14.94
CA ASN A 336 13.74 3.09 -15.39
C ASN A 336 14.88 3.19 -16.42
N ASP A 337 15.96 2.49 -16.14
CA ASP A 337 17.16 2.36 -16.95
C ASP A 337 17.88 1.08 -16.50
N SER A 338 17.94 0.07 -17.38
CA SER A 338 18.53 -1.24 -17.04
C SER A 338 20.05 -1.18 -16.89
N ASP A 339 20.70 -0.17 -17.46
CA ASP A 339 22.14 0.07 -17.35
C ASP A 339 22.48 1.14 -16.31
N GLY A 340 21.47 1.71 -15.65
CA GLY A 340 21.61 2.80 -14.69
C GLY A 340 22.43 2.41 -13.45
N ALA A 341 23.15 3.38 -12.88
CA ALA A 341 23.96 3.17 -11.68
C ALA A 341 23.12 3.01 -10.40
N ASP A 342 21.92 3.59 -10.36
CA ASP A 342 21.02 3.57 -9.21
C ASP A 342 20.29 2.23 -9.12
N LEU A 343 20.34 1.58 -7.96
CA LEU A 343 19.64 0.31 -7.70
C LEU A 343 18.14 0.40 -8.00
N PHE A 344 17.48 1.48 -7.63
CA PHE A 344 16.05 1.67 -7.88
C PHE A 344 15.69 1.91 -9.36
N SER A 345 16.70 2.10 -10.22
CA SER A 345 16.47 2.13 -11.67
C SER A 345 16.16 0.76 -12.26
N GLN A 346 16.44 -0.34 -11.55
CA GLN A 346 16.41 -1.72 -12.05
C GLN A 346 15.44 -2.65 -11.29
N VAL A 347 14.40 -2.10 -10.69
CA VAL A 347 13.41 -2.88 -9.91
C VAL A 347 12.24 -3.43 -10.74
N GLY A 348 12.21 -3.13 -12.05
CA GLY A 348 11.16 -3.56 -12.96
C GLY A 348 11.08 -5.07 -13.14
N LEU A 349 9.87 -5.59 -13.44
CA LEU A 349 9.64 -6.95 -13.94
C LEU A 349 10.11 -7.11 -15.40
N LEU A 350 10.23 -6.00 -16.10
CA LEU A 350 10.72 -5.89 -17.47
C LEU A 350 11.95 -4.99 -17.48
N ARG A 351 12.87 -5.21 -18.41
CA ARG A 351 13.93 -4.25 -18.70
C ARG A 351 13.34 -2.99 -19.37
N ASP A 352 14.14 -1.97 -19.53
CA ASP A 352 13.73 -0.69 -20.11
C ASP A 352 13.25 -0.81 -21.57
N ASP A 353 13.70 -1.81 -22.30
CA ASP A 353 13.25 -2.17 -23.66
C ASP A 353 11.95 -3.04 -23.67
N TYR A 354 11.35 -3.29 -22.49
CA TYR A 354 10.20 -4.15 -22.26
C TYR A 354 10.45 -5.65 -22.48
N SER A 355 11.69 -6.09 -22.60
CA SER A 355 12.00 -7.52 -22.55
C SER A 355 11.77 -8.08 -21.13
N PRO A 356 11.15 -9.26 -20.99
CA PRO A 356 10.77 -9.77 -19.67
C PRO A 356 11.97 -10.36 -18.91
N LYS A 357 12.00 -10.08 -17.61
CA LYS A 357 12.80 -10.80 -16.63
C LYS A 357 12.01 -12.03 -16.14
N PRO A 358 12.64 -13.05 -15.54
CA PRO A 358 11.95 -14.22 -14.97
C PRO A 358 10.80 -13.85 -14.02
N ALA A 359 10.97 -12.81 -13.21
CA ALA A 359 9.96 -12.32 -12.25
C ALA A 359 8.63 -11.91 -12.92
N PHE A 360 8.63 -11.50 -14.19
CA PHE A 360 7.40 -11.18 -14.92
C PHE A 360 6.47 -12.38 -15.05
N ALA A 361 7.03 -13.54 -15.41
CA ALA A 361 6.25 -14.78 -15.54
C ALA A 361 5.75 -15.26 -14.17
N GLU A 362 6.56 -15.12 -13.11
CA GLU A 362 6.19 -15.49 -11.75
C GLU A 362 5.06 -14.61 -11.23
N TYR A 363 5.14 -13.28 -11.42
CA TYR A 363 4.09 -12.38 -10.98
C TYR A 363 2.76 -12.66 -11.68
N ARG A 364 2.80 -12.92 -12.98
CA ARG A 364 1.61 -13.35 -13.74
C ARG A 364 1.03 -14.67 -13.21
N ARG A 365 1.86 -15.62 -12.80
CA ARG A 365 1.40 -16.87 -12.16
C ARG A 365 0.75 -16.62 -10.81
N ALA A 366 1.35 -15.75 -10.01
CA ALA A 366 0.81 -15.34 -8.70
C ALA A 366 -0.58 -14.70 -8.85
N ILE A 367 -0.75 -13.73 -9.76
CA ILE A 367 -2.04 -13.09 -10.04
C ILE A 367 -3.12 -14.13 -10.40
N ARG A 368 -2.78 -15.14 -11.23
CA ARG A 368 -3.73 -16.18 -11.61
C ARG A 368 -4.15 -17.08 -10.46
N ARG A 369 -3.22 -17.40 -9.58
CA ARG A 369 -3.42 -18.39 -8.51
C ARG A 369 -4.05 -17.77 -7.26
N LEU A 370 -3.65 -16.58 -6.90
CA LEU A 370 -3.91 -15.95 -5.61
C LEU A 370 -4.78 -14.70 -5.71
N GLY A 371 -4.95 -14.17 -6.93
CA GLY A 371 -5.75 -12.97 -7.16
C GLY A 371 -7.23 -13.20 -6.91
N ASP A 372 -7.92 -12.16 -6.46
CA ASP A 372 -9.36 -12.13 -6.38
C ASP A 372 -10.01 -12.17 -7.78
N SER A 373 -11.23 -12.68 -7.87
CA SER A 373 -11.96 -12.95 -9.13
C SER A 373 -12.97 -11.86 -9.45
#